data_b76bcf9c6e83b99834268c6d28b97b5b
#
_entry.id   b76bcf9c6e83b99834268c6d28b97b5b
#
_cell.length_a   1.000
_cell.length_b   1.000
_cell.length_c   1.000
_cell.angle_alpha   90.00
_cell.angle_beta   90.00
_cell.angle_gamma   90.00
#
_symmetry.space_group_name_H-M   'P 1'
#
loop_
_entity.id
_entity.type
_entity.pdbx_description
1 polymer ?
#
loop_
_entity_poly.entity_id
_entity_poly.type
_entity_poly.pdbx_seq_one_letter_code
_entity_poly.pdbx_strand_id
1 'polypeptide(L)'
;MKKRLALVMAMLTVTSSFAACGKDADTVNDQVTADVTADDNAATDVATEATEEVQDDAPEGFYHSELTNELIDESLKDQRPIAAMVDNELYALPHYGLSENADVVYEMMNSTANGRITRFMVLVKDWEKIEQLGSIRSVRPTNLILAAEWNAVVCHDGGPFYIDEYLAHPWTDHFSGTFSRVNNGKPREYTEYIVSGDLDRNFSSTGVSTTYTQYYEGAHYKFASESEPVDLSSASDAIEATSVDLPFPHNGSYLEYDESEQVYKYSEYGKAHVDPGNDNAQLAFKNLLLQSCDFEQLDDHGYMIYNCIASNQDGYYVTNGEAIPITWTKTTETSPTRYYDMSGNEIKINTGKTYVALVPSDSWDELEIK
;
A
#
# COMPACT_ATOMS: atom_id res chain seq x y z
N MET A 1 -13.90 55.93 22.60
CA MET A 1 -14.15 56.68 21.36
C MET A 1 -14.27 55.72 20.20
N LYS A 2 -15.44 55.68 19.59
CA LYS A 2 -15.81 54.81 18.49
C LYS A 2 -15.28 55.39 17.16
N LYS A 3 -14.66 54.61 16.29
CA LYS A 3 -14.62 54.91 14.86
C LYS A 3 -14.94 53.62 14.08
N ARG A 4 -16.12 53.66 13.45
CA ARG A 4 -16.57 52.72 12.42
C ARG A 4 -15.94 53.14 11.09
N LEU A 5 -15.45 52.21 10.30
CA LEU A 5 -15.13 52.41 8.90
C LEU A 5 -15.95 51.44 8.06
N ALA A 6 -16.73 51.98 7.13
CA ALA A 6 -17.64 51.27 6.25
C ALA A 6 -16.87 50.74 5.04
N LEU A 7 -17.17 49.49 4.64
CA LEU A 7 -16.66 48.87 3.42
C LEU A 7 -17.69 49.05 2.30
N VAL A 8 -17.26 49.65 1.19
CA VAL A 8 -18.06 49.85 -0.02
C VAL A 8 -17.85 48.63 -0.92
N MET A 9 -18.96 48.00 -1.27
CA MET A 9 -19.03 46.83 -2.18
C MET A 9 -19.28 47.38 -3.60
N ALA A 10 -18.38 47.10 -4.54
CA ALA A 10 -18.58 47.40 -5.94
C ALA A 10 -18.90 46.11 -6.70
N MET A 11 -20.14 45.97 -7.15
CA MET A 11 -20.57 44.94 -8.10
C MET A 11 -20.20 45.37 -9.52
N LEU A 12 -19.50 44.52 -10.25
CA LEU A 12 -19.39 44.60 -11.70
C LEU A 12 -20.20 43.46 -12.35
N THR A 13 -21.28 43.83 -13.00
CA THR A 13 -22.08 42.96 -13.87
C THR A 13 -21.55 43.08 -15.30
N VAL A 14 -21.18 41.94 -15.90
CA VAL A 14 -20.90 41.86 -17.33
C VAL A 14 -22.01 41.07 -17.99
N THR A 15 -22.75 41.76 -18.86
CA THR A 15 -23.80 41.20 -19.74
C THR A 15 -23.19 40.71 -21.04
N SER A 16 -23.43 39.44 -21.37
CA SER A 16 -23.10 38.85 -22.66
C SER A 16 -24.31 38.88 -23.59
N SER A 17 -24.10 39.44 -24.76
CA SER A 17 -25.08 39.52 -25.85
C SER A 17 -24.97 38.34 -26.81
N PHE A 18 -26.12 37.68 -27.05
CA PHE A 18 -26.29 36.70 -28.13
C PHE A 18 -26.50 37.44 -29.47
N ALA A 19 -25.90 36.91 -30.54
CA ALA A 19 -26.34 37.16 -31.89
C ALA A 19 -26.36 35.83 -32.69
N ALA A 20 -27.54 35.46 -33.15
CA ALA A 20 -27.82 34.35 -34.05
C ALA A 20 -28.14 34.93 -35.45
N CYS A 21 -27.68 34.25 -36.50
CA CYS A 21 -28.15 34.17 -37.88
C CYS A 21 -27.26 33.16 -38.61
N GLY A 22 -27.68 32.14 -39.35
CA GLY A 22 -28.90 31.85 -40.08
C GLY A 22 -28.55 31.48 -41.51
N LYS A 23 -28.75 30.19 -41.91
CA LYS A 23 -29.02 29.61 -43.26
C LYS A 23 -28.15 30.02 -44.46
N ASP A 24 -27.66 29.06 -45.28
CA ASP A 24 -28.36 28.25 -46.26
C ASP A 24 -27.49 27.13 -46.84
N ALA A 25 -28.18 26.11 -47.36
CA ALA A 25 -27.68 24.93 -48.05
C ALA A 25 -27.11 25.22 -49.45
N ASP A 26 -26.17 24.40 -49.92
CA ASP A 26 -26.22 23.83 -51.28
C ASP A 26 -25.35 22.55 -51.41
N THR A 27 -25.99 21.59 -52.01
CA THR A 27 -25.51 20.26 -52.42
C THR A 27 -24.60 20.36 -53.64
N VAL A 28 -23.48 19.65 -53.70
CA VAL A 28 -22.95 19.04 -54.92
C VAL A 28 -22.35 17.67 -54.60
N ASN A 29 -22.89 16.71 -55.31
CA ASN A 29 -22.51 15.31 -55.40
C ASN A 29 -21.38 15.19 -56.44
N ASP A 30 -20.28 14.51 -56.14
CA ASP A 30 -19.45 13.91 -57.16
C ASP A 30 -18.83 12.60 -56.66
N GLN A 31 -19.31 11.52 -57.27
CA GLN A 31 -18.72 10.19 -57.17
C GLN A 31 -17.44 10.13 -58.01
N VAL A 32 -16.35 9.68 -57.38
CA VAL A 32 -15.25 9.06 -58.13
C VAL A 32 -14.98 7.70 -57.49
N THR A 33 -15.39 6.69 -58.23
CA THR A 33 -14.98 5.29 -58.02
C THR A 33 -13.53 5.11 -58.42
N ALA A 34 -12.69 4.61 -57.56
CA ALA A 34 -11.43 3.98 -57.90
C ALA A 34 -11.31 2.65 -57.18
N ASP A 35 -11.38 1.64 -57.97
CA ASP A 35 -11.11 0.24 -57.70
C ASP A 35 -9.64 0.05 -57.26
N VAL A 36 -9.37 -0.49 -56.10
CA VAL A 36 -8.05 -1.07 -55.79
C VAL A 36 -8.29 -2.39 -55.02
N THR A 37 -7.86 -3.41 -55.67
CA THR A 37 -7.79 -4.82 -55.35
C THR A 37 -7.33 -5.11 -53.93
N ALA A 38 -7.98 -6.13 -53.35
CA ALA A 38 -7.59 -6.82 -52.15
C ALA A 38 -6.18 -7.44 -52.27
N ASP A 39 -5.39 -7.27 -51.25
CA ASP A 39 -4.31 -8.21 -50.94
C ASP A 39 -4.18 -8.45 -49.43
N ASP A 40 -4.33 -9.66 -49.07
CA ASP A 40 -3.94 -10.50 -47.96
C ASP A 40 -3.70 -9.92 -46.56
N ASN A 41 -4.57 -10.41 -45.68
CA ASN A 41 -4.37 -10.96 -44.35
C ASN A 41 -2.93 -10.95 -43.79
N ALA A 42 -2.74 -10.11 -42.78
CA ALA A 42 -1.92 -10.46 -41.62
C ALA A 42 -2.78 -10.22 -40.37
N ALA A 43 -3.58 -11.22 -40.00
CA ALA A 43 -4.13 -11.32 -38.68
C ALA A 43 -2.94 -11.57 -37.72
N THR A 44 -2.57 -10.55 -36.98
CA THR A 44 -1.74 -10.73 -35.79
C THR A 44 -2.62 -11.45 -34.76
N ASP A 45 -2.43 -12.74 -34.62
CA ASP A 45 -2.91 -13.51 -33.49
C ASP A 45 -2.30 -12.87 -32.22
N VAL A 46 -3.10 -12.09 -31.52
CA VAL A 46 -2.88 -11.82 -30.11
C VAL A 46 -3.19 -13.14 -29.43
N ALA A 47 -2.15 -13.90 -29.13
CA ALA A 47 -2.24 -15.05 -28.28
C ALA A 47 -2.83 -14.57 -26.95
N THR A 48 -4.09 -14.91 -26.73
CA THR A 48 -4.68 -14.88 -25.40
C THR A 48 -3.91 -15.95 -24.63
N GLU A 49 -2.96 -15.55 -23.78
CA GLU A 49 -2.40 -16.45 -22.78
C GLU A 49 -3.59 -16.97 -21.98
N ALA A 50 -3.87 -18.25 -22.15
CA ALA A 50 -4.77 -18.94 -21.28
C ALA A 50 -4.19 -18.82 -19.87
N THR A 51 -4.87 -18.13 -18.99
CA THR A 51 -4.65 -18.23 -17.55
C THR A 51 -4.77 -19.70 -17.22
N GLU A 52 -3.63 -20.38 -16.99
CA GLU A 52 -3.63 -21.66 -16.32
C GLU A 52 -4.31 -21.40 -14.97
N GLU A 53 -5.51 -21.92 -14.78
CA GLU A 53 -6.11 -22.05 -13.46
C GLU A 53 -5.12 -22.92 -12.66
N VAL A 54 -4.29 -22.29 -11.85
CA VAL A 54 -3.50 -22.98 -10.83
C VAL A 54 -4.53 -23.67 -9.95
N GLN A 55 -4.56 -25.00 -10.02
CA GLN A 55 -5.43 -25.79 -9.18
C GLN A 55 -5.00 -25.51 -7.75
N ASP A 56 -5.88 -24.86 -6.99
CA ASP A 56 -5.69 -24.56 -5.57
C ASP A 56 -5.52 -25.92 -4.86
N ASP A 57 -4.35 -26.20 -4.33
CA ASP A 57 -4.02 -27.45 -3.64
C ASP A 57 -4.35 -27.39 -2.14
N ALA A 58 -5.08 -26.33 -1.72
CA ALA A 58 -5.51 -26.14 -0.35
C ALA A 58 -6.45 -27.29 0.11
N PRO A 59 -6.33 -27.76 1.36
CA PRO A 59 -7.24 -28.71 1.96
C PRO A 59 -8.69 -28.18 2.01
N GLU A 60 -9.68 -29.08 2.05
CA GLU A 60 -11.10 -28.70 2.18
C GLU A 60 -11.32 -27.78 3.39
N GLY A 61 -11.97 -26.64 3.18
CA GLY A 61 -12.26 -25.61 4.19
C GLY A 61 -11.15 -24.56 4.37
N PHE A 62 -10.07 -24.63 3.59
CA PHE A 62 -8.98 -23.67 3.58
C PHE A 62 -8.72 -23.13 2.19
N TYR A 63 -8.04 -21.97 2.11
CA TYR A 63 -7.49 -21.45 0.88
C TYR A 63 -6.14 -20.74 1.19
N HIS A 64 -5.34 -20.53 0.15
CA HIS A 64 -4.10 -19.76 0.28
C HIS A 64 -4.39 -18.26 0.29
N SER A 65 -4.03 -17.57 1.37
CA SER A 65 -4.20 -16.13 1.51
C SER A 65 -3.49 -15.37 0.40
N GLU A 66 -4.18 -14.46 -0.24
CA GLU A 66 -3.61 -13.57 -1.27
C GLU A 66 -2.57 -12.58 -0.72
N LEU A 67 -2.47 -12.42 0.61
CA LEU A 67 -1.49 -11.55 1.26
C LEU A 67 -0.21 -12.29 1.66
N THR A 68 -0.33 -13.55 2.10
CA THR A 68 0.80 -14.31 2.68
C THR A 68 1.03 -15.67 2.06
N ASN A 69 0.08 -16.18 1.26
CA ASN A 69 0.01 -17.57 0.77
C ASN A 69 -0.09 -18.63 1.89
N GLU A 70 -0.27 -18.22 3.13
CA GLU A 70 -0.56 -19.15 4.23
C GLU A 70 -1.98 -19.70 4.12
N LEU A 71 -2.18 -20.93 4.58
CA LEU A 71 -3.51 -21.54 4.62
C LEU A 71 -4.36 -20.87 5.71
N ILE A 72 -5.48 -20.27 5.30
CA ILE A 72 -6.46 -19.66 6.18
C ILE A 72 -7.86 -20.19 5.87
N ASP A 73 -8.82 -19.93 6.75
CA ASP A 73 -10.21 -20.41 6.61
C ASP A 73 -10.84 -19.91 5.30
N GLU A 74 -11.48 -20.81 4.53
CA GLU A 74 -12.07 -20.51 3.23
C GLU A 74 -13.16 -19.42 3.32
N SER A 75 -13.82 -19.26 4.46
CA SER A 75 -14.82 -18.20 4.67
C SER A 75 -14.26 -16.79 4.52
N LEU A 76 -12.94 -16.63 4.66
CA LEU A 76 -12.24 -15.35 4.50
C LEU A 76 -11.88 -15.01 3.05
N LYS A 77 -12.09 -15.92 2.09
CA LYS A 77 -11.64 -15.77 0.70
C LYS A 77 -12.09 -14.45 0.06
N ASP A 78 -13.36 -14.10 0.25
CA ASP A 78 -13.92 -12.87 -0.31
C ASP A 78 -13.79 -11.66 0.62
N GLN A 79 -13.29 -11.85 1.85
CA GLN A 79 -13.14 -10.77 2.83
C GLN A 79 -12.05 -9.79 2.40
N ARG A 80 -12.37 -8.50 2.44
CA ARG A 80 -11.38 -7.42 2.23
C ARG A 80 -10.44 -7.33 3.42
N PRO A 81 -9.14 -7.09 3.21
CA PRO A 81 -8.26 -6.72 4.32
C PRO A 81 -8.61 -5.31 4.85
N ILE A 82 -8.22 -5.04 6.07
CA ILE A 82 -8.10 -3.67 6.55
C ILE A 82 -6.67 -3.16 6.33
N ALA A 83 -6.51 -1.83 6.23
CA ALA A 83 -5.22 -1.15 6.21
C ALA A 83 -5.16 -0.20 7.42
N ALA A 84 -4.52 -0.62 8.50
CA ALA A 84 -4.43 0.13 9.74
C ALA A 84 -3.20 1.06 9.75
N MET A 85 -3.44 2.36 10.01
CA MET A 85 -2.36 3.36 10.12
C MET A 85 -1.80 3.33 11.53
N VAL A 86 -0.68 2.66 11.73
CA VAL A 86 -0.04 2.52 13.05
C VAL A 86 1.10 3.53 13.19
N ASP A 87 1.05 4.29 14.30
CA ASP A 87 2.04 5.32 14.59
C ASP A 87 3.40 4.69 14.92
N ASN A 88 4.46 5.17 14.25
CA ASN A 88 5.82 4.65 14.43
C ASN A 88 6.73 5.63 15.18
N GLU A 89 6.15 6.46 16.03
CA GLU A 89 6.93 7.32 16.92
C GLU A 89 7.28 6.62 18.24
N LEU A 90 8.42 6.98 18.83
CA LEU A 90 8.91 6.41 20.10
C LEU A 90 7.85 6.42 21.22
N TYR A 91 7.00 7.45 21.29
CA TYR A 91 5.91 7.51 22.29
C TYR A 91 4.77 6.52 21.99
N ALA A 92 4.63 6.04 20.76
CA ALA A 92 3.64 5.02 20.41
C ALA A 92 4.00 3.65 20.98
N LEU A 93 5.28 3.38 21.17
CA LEU A 93 5.79 2.08 21.59
C LEU A 93 5.40 1.72 23.03
N PRO A 94 5.23 0.40 23.35
CA PRO A 94 5.22 -0.69 22.38
C PRO A 94 3.96 -0.73 21.55
N HIS A 95 4.05 -1.28 20.34
CA HIS A 95 2.88 -1.58 19.52
C HIS A 95 2.23 -2.89 19.96
N TYR A 96 0.92 -2.98 19.77
CA TYR A 96 0.14 -4.18 20.06
C TYR A 96 -0.44 -4.74 18.78
N GLY A 97 -0.50 -6.06 18.67
CA GLY A 97 -1.17 -6.79 17.61
C GLY A 97 -0.43 -6.90 16.27
N LEU A 98 0.79 -6.30 16.13
CA LEU A 98 1.52 -6.35 14.88
C LEU A 98 2.14 -7.72 14.60
N SER A 99 2.82 -8.30 15.60
CA SER A 99 3.50 -9.58 15.43
C SER A 99 2.53 -10.72 15.14
N GLU A 100 1.30 -10.64 15.67
CA GLU A 100 0.28 -11.67 15.50
C GLU A 100 -0.54 -11.47 14.23
N ASN A 101 -1.06 -10.25 14.01
CA ASN A 101 -2.12 -10.03 13.02
C ASN A 101 -1.64 -9.45 11.69
N ALA A 102 -0.44 -8.86 11.61
CA ALA A 102 0.02 -8.24 10.38
C ALA A 102 0.35 -9.29 9.31
N ASP A 103 -0.23 -9.14 8.12
CA ASP A 103 0.10 -9.94 6.94
C ASP A 103 1.14 -9.23 6.08
N VAL A 104 0.90 -7.94 5.79
CA VAL A 104 1.84 -7.07 5.06
C VAL A 104 2.01 -5.77 5.85
N VAL A 105 3.24 -5.33 6.02
CA VAL A 105 3.56 -4.06 6.67
C VAL A 105 4.30 -3.17 5.70
N TYR A 106 3.71 -2.04 5.37
CA TYR A 106 4.40 -0.95 4.67
C TYR A 106 5.01 0.00 5.69
N GLU A 107 6.29 0.31 5.53
CA GLU A 107 6.94 1.41 6.23
C GLU A 107 7.35 2.49 5.23
N MET A 108 6.99 3.72 5.53
CA MET A 108 7.28 4.86 4.69
C MET A 108 7.41 6.14 5.49
N MET A 109 8.19 7.08 4.99
CA MET A 109 8.27 8.41 5.56
C MET A 109 6.88 9.07 5.57
N ASN A 110 6.48 9.54 6.75
CA ASN A 110 5.17 10.17 6.97
C ASN A 110 5.25 11.70 6.84
N SER A 111 6.46 12.26 7.01
CA SER A 111 6.73 13.68 6.94
C SER A 111 8.21 13.91 6.62
N THR A 112 8.53 14.94 5.84
CA THR A 112 9.90 15.42 5.64
C THR A 112 10.44 16.17 6.85
N ALA A 113 9.55 16.65 7.74
CA ALA A 113 9.87 17.24 9.03
C ALA A 113 10.11 16.15 10.10
N ASN A 114 10.45 16.60 11.33
CA ASN A 114 10.63 15.71 12.49
C ASN A 114 11.62 14.56 12.27
N GLY A 115 12.72 14.84 11.54
CA GLY A 115 13.75 13.85 11.26
C GLY A 115 13.31 12.75 10.30
N ARG A 116 12.32 13.02 9.43
CA ARG A 116 11.77 12.05 8.46
C ARG A 116 11.11 10.85 9.15
N ILE A 117 10.30 11.13 10.18
CA ILE A 117 9.55 10.07 10.89
C ILE A 117 8.77 9.19 9.94
N THR A 118 8.79 7.89 10.18
CA THR A 118 8.01 6.92 9.41
C THR A 118 6.63 6.64 10.03
N ARG A 119 5.81 5.91 9.31
CA ARG A 119 4.54 5.33 9.76
C ARG A 119 4.35 3.97 9.12
N PHE A 120 3.74 3.05 9.88
CA PHE A 120 3.30 1.79 9.33
C PHE A 120 1.89 1.89 8.75
N MET A 121 1.70 1.26 7.59
CA MET A 121 0.40 0.80 7.12
C MET A 121 0.39 -0.71 7.21
N VAL A 122 -0.49 -1.25 8.05
CA VAL A 122 -0.55 -2.68 8.37
C VAL A 122 -1.78 -3.27 7.72
N LEU A 123 -1.58 -4.21 6.80
CA LEU A 123 -2.66 -4.99 6.21
C LEU A 123 -2.96 -6.21 7.06
N VAL A 124 -4.23 -6.44 7.32
CA VAL A 124 -4.72 -7.59 8.09
C VAL A 124 -5.92 -8.20 7.37
N LYS A 125 -5.81 -9.47 6.98
CA LYS A 125 -6.89 -10.23 6.33
C LYS A 125 -7.90 -10.74 7.34
N ASP A 126 -7.45 -11.45 8.35
CA ASP A 126 -8.30 -12.02 9.40
C ASP A 126 -8.48 -11.02 10.57
N TRP A 127 -9.11 -9.89 10.24
CA TRP A 127 -9.26 -8.78 11.19
C TRP A 127 -10.27 -9.04 12.31
N GLU A 128 -11.10 -10.07 12.22
CA GLU A 128 -12.04 -10.46 13.30
C GLU A 128 -11.28 -11.01 14.52
N LYS A 129 -10.06 -11.53 14.35
CA LYS A 129 -9.21 -12.03 15.42
C LYS A 129 -8.47 -10.94 16.21
N ILE A 130 -8.50 -9.69 15.74
CA ILE A 130 -7.80 -8.60 16.41
C ILE A 130 -8.36 -8.39 17.82
N GLU A 131 -7.54 -8.67 18.84
CA GLU A 131 -7.84 -8.30 20.23
C GLU A 131 -7.48 -6.83 20.49
N GLN A 132 -6.31 -6.39 20.03
CA GLN A 132 -5.85 -5.00 20.11
C GLN A 132 -4.79 -4.75 19.03
N LEU A 133 -4.96 -3.69 18.21
CA LEU A 133 -3.99 -3.27 17.19
C LEU A 133 -3.79 -1.75 17.23
N GLY A 134 -2.54 -1.29 17.24
CA GLY A 134 -2.22 0.14 17.20
C GLY A 134 -1.04 0.55 18.08
N SER A 135 -0.92 1.86 18.32
CA SER A 135 -1.93 2.96 18.26
C SER A 135 -2.20 3.45 16.85
N ILE A 136 -3.47 3.76 16.59
CA ILE A 136 -3.95 4.23 15.29
C ILE A 136 -3.74 5.74 15.15
N ARG A 137 -3.29 6.17 13.99
CA ARG A 137 -2.95 7.57 13.68
C ARG A 137 -3.42 8.01 12.29
N SER A 138 -3.05 9.23 11.95
CA SER A 138 -3.47 9.91 10.73
C SER A 138 -2.94 9.25 9.47
N VAL A 139 -3.78 9.19 8.44
CA VAL A 139 -3.44 8.72 7.09
C VAL A 139 -2.79 9.84 6.27
N ARG A 140 -2.07 9.44 5.21
CA ARG A 140 -1.50 10.32 4.18
C ARG A 140 -1.99 9.90 2.79
N PRO A 141 -1.87 10.77 1.76
CA PRO A 141 -2.27 10.41 0.40
C PRO A 141 -1.66 9.10 -0.09
N THR A 142 -0.37 8.90 0.11
CA THR A 142 0.34 7.65 -0.26
C THR A 142 -0.32 6.40 0.32
N ASN A 143 -0.72 6.44 1.60
CA ASN A 143 -1.37 5.28 2.23
C ASN A 143 -2.70 4.93 1.55
N LEU A 144 -3.47 5.94 1.11
CA LEU A 144 -4.75 5.74 0.43
C LEU A 144 -4.54 5.10 -0.95
N ILE A 145 -3.51 5.52 -1.70
CA ILE A 145 -3.12 4.93 -2.98
C ILE A 145 -2.68 3.45 -2.79
N LEU A 146 -1.87 3.18 -1.78
CA LEU A 146 -1.38 1.81 -1.51
C LEU A 146 -2.49 0.91 -0.94
N ALA A 147 -3.41 1.44 -0.14
CA ALA A 147 -4.56 0.66 0.35
C ALA A 147 -5.55 0.32 -0.77
N ALA A 148 -5.68 1.21 -1.79
CA ALA A 148 -6.56 1.00 -2.93
C ALA A 148 -6.16 -0.22 -3.78
N GLU A 149 -4.87 -0.50 -3.93
CA GLU A 149 -4.40 -1.68 -4.68
C GLU A 149 -4.81 -3.01 -4.05
N TRP A 150 -5.02 -3.04 -2.74
CA TRP A 150 -5.53 -4.18 -1.99
C TRP A 150 -7.05 -4.19 -1.84
N ASN A 151 -7.73 -3.15 -2.33
CA ASN A 151 -9.12 -2.87 -2.03
C ASN A 151 -9.39 -2.90 -0.52
N ALA A 152 -8.42 -2.50 0.29
CA ALA A 152 -8.47 -2.53 1.74
C ALA A 152 -9.35 -1.41 2.32
N VAL A 153 -9.95 -1.65 3.50
CA VAL A 153 -10.66 -0.61 4.25
C VAL A 153 -9.68 0.10 5.19
N VAL A 154 -9.49 1.40 4.99
CA VAL A 154 -8.46 2.18 5.69
C VAL A 154 -8.92 2.55 7.10
N CYS A 155 -8.16 2.16 8.12
CA CYS A 155 -8.42 2.43 9.52
C CYS A 155 -7.42 3.48 10.04
N HIS A 156 -7.91 4.71 10.37
CA HIS A 156 -7.05 5.84 10.72
C HIS A 156 -7.70 6.81 11.71
N ASP A 157 -6.92 7.73 12.28
CA ASP A 157 -7.42 8.85 13.11
C ASP A 157 -7.01 10.17 12.44
N GLY A 158 -7.88 10.71 11.60
CA GLY A 158 -7.69 11.96 10.88
C GLY A 158 -6.64 11.92 9.78
N GLY A 159 -6.25 13.13 9.33
CA GLY A 159 -5.23 13.37 8.28
C GLY A 159 -5.19 14.84 7.90
N PRO A 160 -4.21 15.27 7.10
CA PRO A 160 -4.16 16.62 6.54
C PRO A 160 -5.23 16.77 5.44
N PHE A 161 -5.62 18.00 5.09
CA PHE A 161 -6.59 18.25 4.02
C PHE A 161 -6.19 17.67 2.65
N TYR A 162 -4.94 17.34 2.43
CA TYR A 162 -4.43 16.70 1.21
C TYR A 162 -5.02 15.30 0.97
N ILE A 163 -5.66 14.67 1.98
CA ILE A 163 -6.29 13.36 1.82
C ILE A 163 -7.70 13.46 1.23
N ASP A 164 -8.34 14.65 1.24
CA ASP A 164 -9.78 14.79 0.95
C ASP A 164 -10.13 14.33 -0.47
N GLU A 165 -9.26 14.59 -1.46
CA GLU A 165 -9.47 14.13 -2.84
C GLU A 165 -9.40 12.60 -2.96
N TYR A 166 -8.47 11.94 -2.25
CA TYR A 166 -8.32 10.49 -2.25
C TYR A 166 -9.45 9.78 -1.48
N LEU A 167 -9.94 10.39 -0.41
CA LEU A 167 -11.11 9.89 0.32
C LEU A 167 -12.41 9.99 -0.50
N ALA A 168 -12.45 10.88 -1.49
CA ALA A 168 -13.60 11.04 -2.37
C ALA A 168 -13.65 10.00 -3.52
N HIS A 169 -12.61 9.20 -3.71
CA HIS A 169 -12.60 8.18 -4.74
C HIS A 169 -13.58 7.05 -4.44
N PRO A 170 -14.25 6.50 -5.47
CA PRO A 170 -15.27 5.47 -5.27
C PRO A 170 -14.71 4.10 -4.82
N TRP A 171 -13.39 3.91 -4.86
CA TRP A 171 -12.69 2.72 -4.37
C TRP A 171 -12.14 2.88 -2.96
N THR A 172 -12.25 4.06 -2.34
CA THR A 172 -11.74 4.33 -1.01
C THR A 172 -12.85 4.19 0.03
N ASP A 173 -12.76 3.15 0.85
CA ASP A 173 -13.55 2.98 2.06
C ASP A 173 -12.66 3.17 3.29
N HIS A 174 -13.15 3.86 4.32
CA HIS A 174 -12.36 4.15 5.50
C HIS A 174 -13.17 4.32 6.77
N PHE A 175 -12.52 4.14 7.92
CA PHE A 175 -13.00 4.49 9.25
C PHE A 175 -12.02 5.46 9.91
N SER A 176 -12.50 6.61 10.38
CA SER A 176 -11.65 7.66 10.94
C SER A 176 -12.11 8.08 12.32
N GLY A 177 -11.24 7.91 13.35
CA GLY A 177 -11.50 8.35 14.71
C GLY A 177 -12.64 7.61 15.40
N THR A 178 -12.97 6.41 14.97
CA THR A 178 -14.11 5.61 15.42
C THR A 178 -13.73 4.44 16.32
N PHE A 179 -12.43 4.27 16.57
CA PHE A 179 -11.90 3.17 17.36
C PHE A 179 -11.81 3.49 18.84
N SER A 180 -11.61 2.47 19.66
CA SER A 180 -11.60 2.57 21.10
C SER A 180 -10.36 3.30 21.64
N ARG A 181 -10.54 4.06 22.73
CA ARG A 181 -9.44 4.72 23.44
C ARG A 181 -9.02 3.88 24.63
N VAL A 182 -7.81 3.34 24.58
CA VAL A 182 -7.21 2.53 25.66
C VAL A 182 -6.49 3.46 26.63
N ASN A 183 -6.77 3.30 27.92
CA ASN A 183 -6.07 4.04 28.97
C ASN A 183 -4.69 3.43 29.22
N ASN A 184 -3.69 3.91 28.50
CA ASN A 184 -2.29 3.45 28.59
C ASN A 184 -1.34 4.47 29.27
N GLY A 185 -1.89 5.54 29.86
CA GLY A 185 -1.11 6.60 30.52
C GLY A 185 -0.39 7.57 29.60
N LYS A 186 -0.58 7.45 28.28
CA LYS A 186 0.01 8.31 27.24
C LYS A 186 -0.92 9.49 26.88
N PRO A 187 -0.41 10.52 26.18
CA PRO A 187 -1.22 11.55 25.57
C PRO A 187 -2.31 10.96 24.67
N ARG A 188 -3.46 11.66 24.58
CA ARG A 188 -4.67 11.20 23.86
C ARG A 188 -4.39 10.68 22.45
N GLU A 189 -3.46 11.28 21.75
CA GLU A 189 -3.08 10.93 20.39
C GLU A 189 -2.46 9.51 20.23
N TYR A 190 -1.97 8.91 21.33
CA TYR A 190 -1.40 7.56 21.36
C TYR A 190 -2.32 6.55 22.06
N THR A 191 -3.61 6.83 22.18
CA THR A 191 -4.55 5.99 22.92
C THR A 191 -5.60 5.31 22.05
N GLU A 192 -5.68 5.59 20.76
CA GLU A 192 -6.64 4.95 19.87
C GLU A 192 -6.09 3.61 19.36
N TYR A 193 -6.88 2.59 19.52
CA TYR A 193 -6.57 1.22 19.09
C TYR A 193 -7.81 0.60 18.47
N ILE A 194 -7.61 -0.25 17.48
CA ILE A 194 -8.64 -1.20 17.07
C ILE A 194 -8.66 -2.27 18.15
N VAL A 195 -9.79 -2.44 18.84
CA VAL A 195 -9.98 -3.53 19.79
C VAL A 195 -11.12 -4.43 19.34
N SER A 196 -11.21 -5.62 19.93
CA SER A 196 -12.23 -6.61 19.61
C SER A 196 -13.64 -6.00 19.51
N GLY A 197 -14.34 -6.26 18.39
CA GLY A 197 -15.68 -5.74 18.08
C GLY A 197 -15.75 -4.31 17.52
N ASP A 198 -14.63 -3.57 17.45
CA ASP A 198 -14.63 -2.23 16.88
C ASP A 198 -14.89 -2.24 15.36
N LEU A 199 -14.30 -3.19 14.65
CA LEU A 199 -14.50 -3.34 13.21
C LEU A 199 -15.92 -3.76 12.88
N ASP A 200 -16.48 -4.75 13.57
CA ASP A 200 -17.87 -5.19 13.41
C ASP A 200 -18.84 -4.02 13.58
N ARG A 201 -18.61 -3.21 14.62
CA ARG A 201 -19.40 -2.01 14.87
C ARG A 201 -19.29 -1.00 13.71
N ASN A 202 -18.08 -0.76 13.21
CA ASN A 202 -17.84 0.20 12.13
C ASN A 202 -18.46 -0.28 10.81
N PHE A 203 -18.22 -1.52 10.41
CA PHE A 203 -18.83 -2.11 9.22
C PHE A 203 -20.38 -2.08 9.29
N SER A 204 -20.95 -2.54 10.40
CA SER A 204 -22.40 -2.60 10.60
C SER A 204 -23.06 -1.22 10.60
N SER A 205 -22.37 -0.18 11.13
CA SER A 205 -22.96 1.17 11.24
C SER A 205 -22.84 1.99 9.97
N THR A 206 -21.86 1.73 9.12
CA THR A 206 -21.60 2.50 7.90
C THR A 206 -22.16 1.86 6.64
N GLY A 207 -22.31 0.54 6.62
CA GLY A 207 -22.68 -0.22 5.43
C GLY A 207 -21.54 -0.40 4.42
N VAL A 208 -20.29 -0.10 4.81
CA VAL A 208 -19.09 -0.44 4.03
C VAL A 208 -19.05 -1.94 3.84
N SER A 209 -18.76 -2.40 2.60
CA SER A 209 -18.67 -3.84 2.29
C SER A 209 -17.51 -4.50 3.02
N THR A 210 -17.75 -5.66 3.62
CA THR A 210 -16.72 -6.53 4.18
C THR A 210 -16.04 -7.39 3.13
N THR A 211 -16.62 -7.48 1.92
CA THR A 211 -16.09 -8.27 0.80
C THR A 211 -15.52 -7.38 -0.29
N TYR A 212 -14.62 -7.95 -1.10
CA TYR A 212 -14.02 -7.25 -2.24
C TYR A 212 -15.08 -6.60 -3.14
N THR A 213 -14.77 -5.41 -3.63
CA THR A 213 -15.64 -4.64 -4.53
C THR A 213 -15.16 -4.80 -5.98
N GLN A 214 -15.91 -4.18 -6.94
CA GLN A 214 -15.51 -4.16 -8.35
C GLN A 214 -14.17 -3.48 -8.65
N TYR A 215 -13.55 -2.85 -7.66
CA TYR A 215 -12.26 -2.19 -7.79
C TYR A 215 -11.08 -3.08 -7.39
N TYR A 216 -11.34 -4.32 -6.93
CA TYR A 216 -10.28 -5.29 -6.67
C TYR A 216 -9.79 -5.88 -7.99
N GLU A 217 -8.52 -5.69 -8.31
CA GLU A 217 -7.91 -6.11 -9.57
C GLU A 217 -7.23 -7.49 -9.47
N GLY A 218 -7.47 -8.24 -8.39
CA GLY A 218 -6.97 -9.60 -8.22
C GLY A 218 -5.67 -9.69 -7.41
N ALA A 219 -5.04 -10.86 -7.47
CA ALA A 219 -3.87 -11.18 -6.66
C ALA A 219 -2.71 -10.20 -6.85
N HIS A 220 -2.14 -9.76 -5.73
CA HIS A 220 -1.06 -8.77 -5.68
C HIS A 220 0.30 -9.42 -5.94
N TYR A 221 0.55 -10.56 -5.33
CA TYR A 221 1.82 -11.28 -5.44
C TYR A 221 1.68 -12.58 -6.25
N LYS A 222 2.79 -13.00 -6.85
CA LYS A 222 2.99 -14.39 -7.27
C LYS A 222 3.78 -15.09 -6.18
N PHE A 223 3.19 -16.12 -5.60
CA PHE A 223 3.88 -16.91 -4.58
C PHE A 223 4.57 -18.14 -5.21
N ALA A 224 5.70 -18.51 -4.62
CA ALA A 224 6.29 -19.81 -4.85
C ALA A 224 5.47 -20.88 -4.13
N SER A 225 5.49 -22.12 -4.64
CA SER A 225 4.91 -23.24 -3.89
C SER A 225 5.76 -23.56 -2.66
N GLU A 226 5.15 -24.08 -1.60
CA GLU A 226 5.89 -24.49 -0.40
C GLU A 226 6.92 -25.60 -0.69
N SER A 227 6.64 -26.45 -1.70
CA SER A 227 7.56 -27.51 -2.13
C SER A 227 8.75 -27.00 -2.94
N GLU A 228 8.65 -25.81 -3.52
CA GLU A 228 9.69 -25.16 -4.33
C GLU A 228 9.80 -23.68 -3.93
N PRO A 229 10.31 -23.40 -2.72
CA PRO A 229 10.49 -22.03 -2.25
C PRO A 229 11.51 -21.27 -3.11
N VAL A 230 11.41 -19.94 -3.12
CA VAL A 230 12.41 -19.10 -3.76
C VAL A 230 13.74 -19.24 -3.03
N ASP A 231 14.77 -19.61 -3.79
CA ASP A 231 16.17 -19.68 -3.41
C ASP A 231 16.96 -18.72 -4.32
N LEU A 232 17.46 -17.64 -3.75
CA LEU A 232 18.19 -16.60 -4.48
C LEU A 232 19.67 -16.94 -4.66
N SER A 233 20.20 -17.96 -3.96
CA SER A 233 21.63 -18.31 -3.94
C SER A 233 22.22 -18.64 -5.32
N SER A 234 21.36 -19.05 -6.25
CA SER A 234 21.76 -19.36 -7.63
C SER A 234 21.69 -18.17 -8.59
N ALA A 235 21.12 -17.03 -8.18
CA ALA A 235 21.03 -15.86 -9.01
C ALA A 235 22.40 -15.18 -9.15
N SER A 236 22.77 -14.79 -10.37
CA SER A 236 24.09 -14.23 -10.66
C SER A 236 24.35 -12.85 -10.04
N ASP A 237 23.30 -12.17 -9.64
CA ASP A 237 23.26 -10.85 -9.03
C ASP A 237 22.82 -10.88 -7.56
N ALA A 238 22.70 -12.08 -6.99
CA ALA A 238 22.41 -12.23 -5.56
C ALA A 238 23.56 -11.69 -4.71
N ILE A 239 23.20 -11.05 -3.61
CA ILE A 239 24.11 -10.59 -2.57
C ILE A 239 23.68 -11.15 -1.22
N GLU A 240 24.64 -11.33 -0.30
CA GLU A 240 24.35 -11.69 1.08
C GLU A 240 23.49 -10.58 1.73
N ALA A 241 22.49 -10.99 2.50
CA ALA A 241 21.52 -10.10 3.13
C ALA A 241 21.17 -10.59 4.54
N THR A 242 22.15 -10.76 5.41
CA THR A 242 21.92 -11.13 6.81
C THR A 242 21.38 -9.96 7.64
N SER A 243 21.51 -8.74 7.12
CA SER A 243 20.88 -7.57 7.71
C SER A 243 20.53 -6.51 6.67
N VAL A 244 19.51 -5.72 6.97
CA VAL A 244 19.07 -4.56 6.18
C VAL A 244 18.95 -3.35 7.12
N ASP A 245 19.73 -2.32 6.88
CA ASP A 245 19.68 -1.02 7.58
C ASP A 245 19.00 -0.01 6.66
N LEU A 246 17.82 0.45 7.06
CA LEU A 246 17.00 1.34 6.25
C LEU A 246 17.34 2.81 6.53
N PRO A 247 17.42 3.68 5.52
CA PRO A 247 17.74 5.09 5.69
C PRO A 247 16.53 5.90 6.22
N PHE A 248 15.98 5.44 7.34
CA PHE A 248 14.95 6.13 8.11
C PHE A 248 15.55 6.72 9.39
N PRO A 249 16.13 7.94 9.31
CA PRO A 249 17.00 8.46 10.37
C PRO A 249 16.28 8.71 11.71
N HIS A 250 14.97 8.88 11.70
CA HIS A 250 14.19 9.05 12.94
C HIS A 250 14.06 7.75 13.71
N ASN A 251 13.74 6.66 13.02
CA ASN A 251 13.43 5.37 13.63
C ASN A 251 14.67 4.48 13.73
N GLY A 252 15.60 4.57 12.77
CA GLY A 252 16.70 3.64 12.62
C GLY A 252 16.19 2.22 12.43
N SER A 253 15.27 2.07 11.47
CA SER A 253 14.61 0.80 11.15
C SER A 253 15.62 -0.20 10.61
N TYR A 254 15.72 -1.35 11.26
CA TYR A 254 16.72 -2.37 11.01
C TYR A 254 16.10 -3.77 11.04
N LEU A 255 16.47 -4.60 10.10
CA LEU A 255 16.03 -5.99 10.01
C LEU A 255 17.24 -6.91 10.03
N GLU A 256 17.20 -7.96 10.86
CA GLU A 256 18.26 -8.96 11.00
C GLU A 256 17.69 -10.35 10.70
N TYR A 257 18.38 -11.10 9.85
CA TYR A 257 17.97 -12.45 9.48
C TYR A 257 18.24 -13.44 10.58
N ASP A 258 17.20 -14.13 11.02
CA ASP A 258 17.29 -15.27 11.92
C ASP A 258 17.27 -16.57 11.09
N GLU A 259 18.42 -17.20 10.93
CA GLU A 259 18.58 -18.44 10.15
C GLU A 259 17.75 -19.60 10.71
N SER A 260 17.53 -19.63 12.04
CA SER A 260 16.79 -20.72 12.68
C SER A 260 15.28 -20.65 12.42
N GLU A 261 14.73 -19.44 12.31
CA GLU A 261 13.32 -19.18 12.01
C GLU A 261 13.09 -18.83 10.54
N GLN A 262 14.17 -18.56 9.80
CA GLN A 262 14.17 -18.15 8.38
C GLN A 262 13.33 -16.90 8.13
N VAL A 263 13.42 -15.91 9.01
CA VAL A 263 12.71 -14.63 8.94
C VAL A 263 13.64 -13.47 9.28
N TYR A 264 13.26 -12.28 8.88
CA TYR A 264 13.92 -11.02 9.24
C TYR A 264 13.21 -10.40 10.44
N LYS A 265 13.92 -10.26 11.57
CA LYS A 265 13.42 -9.67 12.81
C LYS A 265 13.61 -8.15 12.80
N TYR A 266 12.51 -7.44 12.96
CA TYR A 266 12.48 -5.97 12.90
C TYR A 266 12.88 -5.33 14.23
N SER A 267 13.69 -4.28 14.15
CA SER A 267 14.14 -3.44 15.26
C SER A 267 14.04 -1.97 14.87
N GLU A 268 13.80 -1.11 15.86
CA GLU A 268 13.78 0.35 15.68
C GLU A 268 14.22 1.04 16.97
N TYR A 269 14.70 2.28 16.87
CA TYR A 269 15.25 3.01 18.03
C TYR A 269 16.33 2.21 18.79
N GLY A 270 17.08 1.36 18.06
CA GLY A 270 18.11 0.49 18.61
C GLY A 270 17.62 -0.64 19.52
N LYS A 271 16.36 -1.06 19.37
CA LYS A 271 15.73 -2.12 20.17
C LYS A 271 14.86 -3.02 19.30
N ALA A 272 14.78 -4.31 19.69
CA ALA A 272 13.82 -5.22 19.12
C ALA A 272 12.39 -4.67 19.25
N HIS A 273 11.64 -4.70 18.17
CA HIS A 273 10.23 -4.32 18.14
C HIS A 273 9.39 -5.50 18.61
N VAL A 274 8.96 -5.47 19.87
CA VAL A 274 8.21 -6.57 20.50
C VAL A 274 6.76 -6.20 20.72
N ASP A 275 5.89 -7.19 20.66
CA ASP A 275 4.45 -7.08 20.83
C ASP A 275 4.02 -7.65 22.20
N PRO A 276 3.68 -6.79 23.17
CA PRO A 276 3.24 -7.27 24.48
C PRO A 276 1.90 -8.03 24.46
N GLY A 277 1.10 -7.85 23.40
CA GLY A 277 -0.14 -8.59 23.18
C GLY A 277 0.08 -10.04 22.79
N ASN A 278 1.28 -10.36 22.27
CA ASN A 278 1.66 -11.70 21.80
C ASN A 278 2.97 -12.16 22.49
N ASP A 279 2.93 -12.36 23.79
CA ASP A 279 4.04 -12.89 24.61
C ASP A 279 5.40 -12.20 24.35
N ASN A 280 5.41 -10.94 23.94
CA ASN A 280 6.57 -10.18 23.50
C ASN A 280 7.28 -10.79 22.26
N ALA A 281 6.55 -11.46 21.39
CA ALA A 281 7.07 -11.89 20.10
C ALA A 281 7.61 -10.70 19.31
N GLN A 282 8.79 -10.85 18.71
CA GLN A 282 9.37 -9.81 17.87
C GLN A 282 8.68 -9.79 16.50
N LEU A 283 8.39 -8.61 15.99
CA LEU A 283 7.87 -8.43 14.63
C LEU A 283 8.87 -8.99 13.63
N ALA A 284 8.41 -9.88 12.76
CA ALA A 284 9.27 -10.60 11.82
C ALA A 284 8.58 -10.83 10.47
N PHE A 285 9.38 -10.95 9.42
CA PHE A 285 8.93 -11.05 8.03
C PHE A 285 9.73 -12.09 7.26
N LYS A 286 9.04 -12.81 6.38
CA LYS A 286 9.67 -13.77 5.46
C LYS A 286 10.25 -13.09 4.23
N ASN A 287 9.58 -12.05 3.74
CA ASN A 287 9.93 -11.32 2.54
C ASN A 287 10.12 -9.84 2.84
N LEU A 288 11.16 -9.23 2.26
CA LEU A 288 11.31 -7.78 2.24
C LEU A 288 11.29 -7.30 0.79
N LEU A 289 10.47 -6.31 0.51
CA LEU A 289 10.41 -5.60 -0.78
C LEU A 289 10.82 -4.14 -0.53
N LEU A 290 12.02 -3.80 -0.94
CA LEU A 290 12.59 -2.47 -0.74
C LEU A 290 12.42 -1.69 -2.04
N GLN A 291 11.71 -0.57 -1.98
CA GLN A 291 11.35 0.25 -3.14
C GLN A 291 12.02 1.62 -3.07
N SER A 292 12.88 1.94 -4.03
CA SER A 292 13.29 3.34 -4.25
C SER A 292 12.09 4.11 -4.77
N CYS A 293 11.70 5.18 -4.10
CA CYS A 293 10.50 5.92 -4.48
C CYS A 293 10.72 7.43 -4.34
N ASP A 294 10.47 8.16 -5.43
CA ASP A 294 10.47 9.62 -5.41
C ASP A 294 9.32 10.15 -4.55
N PHE A 295 9.49 11.34 -4.02
CA PHE A 295 8.46 12.00 -3.24
C PHE A 295 8.42 13.50 -3.50
N GLU A 296 7.28 14.12 -3.19
CA GLU A 296 7.09 15.56 -3.22
C GLU A 296 6.65 16.06 -1.84
N GLN A 297 7.31 17.12 -1.36
CA GLN A 297 6.85 17.84 -0.18
C GLN A 297 5.75 18.82 -0.58
N LEU A 298 4.59 18.71 0.06
CA LEU A 298 3.37 19.46 -0.28
C LEU A 298 3.31 20.84 0.38
N ASP A 299 3.96 21.02 1.53
CA ASP A 299 3.98 22.29 2.25
C ASP A 299 5.16 22.45 3.21
N ASP A 300 5.26 23.63 3.84
CA ASP A 300 6.34 23.97 4.80
C ASP A 300 6.22 23.20 6.15
N HIS A 301 5.14 22.47 6.40
CA HIS A 301 4.96 21.63 7.58
C HIS A 301 5.56 20.23 7.38
N GLY A 302 6.00 19.93 6.15
CA GLY A 302 6.61 18.65 5.80
C GLY A 302 5.60 17.59 5.38
N TYR A 303 4.34 17.92 5.14
CA TYR A 303 3.43 16.98 4.50
C TYR A 303 3.93 16.62 3.11
N MET A 304 3.79 15.38 2.75
CA MET A 304 4.38 14.83 1.54
C MET A 304 3.53 13.73 0.91
N ILE A 305 3.85 13.41 -0.33
CA ILE A 305 3.31 12.27 -1.07
C ILE A 305 4.45 11.57 -1.79
N TYR A 306 4.47 10.24 -1.77
CA TYR A 306 5.33 9.46 -2.63
C TYR A 306 4.73 9.31 -4.02
N ASN A 307 5.58 9.38 -5.03
CA ASN A 307 5.22 9.12 -6.43
C ASN A 307 5.20 7.60 -6.69
N CYS A 308 4.27 6.90 -6.03
CA CYS A 308 4.18 5.45 -6.10
C CYS A 308 3.45 4.92 -7.35
N ILE A 309 2.89 5.79 -8.20
CA ILE A 309 2.38 5.40 -9.53
C ILE A 309 3.51 5.67 -10.52
N ALA A 310 4.34 4.66 -10.74
CA ALA A 310 5.57 4.76 -11.54
C ALA A 310 5.90 3.42 -12.19
N SER A 311 6.83 3.42 -13.14
CA SER A 311 7.24 2.22 -13.86
C SER A 311 8.74 2.03 -13.82
N ASN A 312 9.18 0.79 -13.70
CA ASN A 312 10.59 0.39 -13.73
C ASN A 312 11.47 1.17 -12.74
N GLN A 313 10.99 1.34 -11.52
CA GLN A 313 11.77 1.94 -10.43
C GLN A 313 12.61 0.87 -9.75
N ASP A 314 13.77 1.26 -9.25
CA ASP A 314 14.72 0.36 -8.60
C ASP A 314 14.18 -0.18 -7.27
N GLY A 315 14.56 -1.40 -6.93
CA GLY A 315 14.25 -2.04 -5.66
C GLY A 315 15.15 -3.24 -5.36
N TYR A 316 14.91 -3.85 -4.21
CA TYR A 316 15.47 -5.14 -3.84
C TYR A 316 14.37 -6.08 -3.34
N TYR A 317 14.47 -7.34 -3.72
CA TYR A 317 13.76 -8.43 -3.06
C TYR A 317 14.73 -9.17 -2.16
N VAL A 318 14.36 -9.34 -0.88
CA VAL A 318 15.21 -9.96 0.14
C VAL A 318 14.44 -11.10 0.80
N THR A 319 15.02 -12.27 0.86
CA THR A 319 14.47 -13.46 1.53
C THR A 319 15.57 -14.46 1.84
N ASN A 320 15.42 -15.26 2.89
CA ASN A 320 16.31 -16.36 3.25
C ASN A 320 17.81 -15.97 3.38
N GLY A 321 18.11 -14.75 3.83
CA GLY A 321 19.48 -14.29 4.02
C GLY A 321 20.16 -13.77 2.75
N GLU A 322 19.42 -13.60 1.66
CA GLU A 322 19.91 -13.14 0.36
C GLU A 322 19.02 -12.06 -0.25
N ALA A 323 19.57 -11.26 -1.13
CA ALA A 323 18.86 -10.21 -1.87
C ALA A 323 19.22 -10.23 -3.36
N ILE A 324 18.28 -9.87 -4.21
CA ILE A 324 18.50 -9.55 -5.62
C ILE A 324 17.98 -8.15 -5.95
N PRO A 325 18.63 -7.42 -6.89
CA PRO A 325 18.04 -6.22 -7.44
C PRO A 325 16.78 -6.57 -8.25
N ILE A 326 15.79 -5.72 -8.15
CA ILE A 326 14.52 -5.84 -8.88
C ILE A 326 14.11 -4.48 -9.43
N THR A 327 13.09 -4.47 -10.29
CA THR A 327 12.33 -3.25 -10.60
C THR A 327 10.89 -3.42 -10.16
N TRP A 328 10.24 -2.31 -9.78
CA TRP A 328 8.82 -2.30 -9.46
C TRP A 328 8.04 -1.34 -10.35
N THR A 329 6.77 -1.65 -10.57
CA THR A 329 5.84 -0.88 -11.39
C THR A 329 4.45 -0.87 -10.78
N LYS A 330 3.83 0.31 -10.68
CA LYS A 330 2.42 0.51 -10.36
C LYS A 330 1.83 1.47 -11.38
N THR A 331 0.74 1.09 -12.06
CA THR A 331 0.22 1.83 -13.23
C THR A 331 -0.95 2.75 -12.92
N THR A 332 -1.76 2.42 -11.93
CA THR A 332 -2.93 3.20 -11.46
C THR A 332 -3.01 3.13 -9.93
N GLU A 333 -3.93 3.87 -9.33
CA GLU A 333 -4.14 3.80 -7.87
C GLU A 333 -4.63 2.42 -7.41
N THR A 334 -5.49 1.75 -8.20
CA THR A 334 -6.08 0.46 -7.87
C THR A 334 -5.28 -0.74 -8.36
N SER A 335 -4.36 -0.55 -9.35
CA SER A 335 -3.56 -1.66 -9.85
C SER A 335 -2.55 -2.14 -8.81
N PRO A 336 -2.37 -3.47 -8.68
CA PRO A 336 -1.31 -4.02 -7.85
C PRO A 336 0.07 -3.52 -8.26
N THR A 337 0.94 -3.26 -7.28
CA THR A 337 2.37 -3.07 -7.53
C THR A 337 2.97 -4.41 -7.95
N ARG A 338 3.70 -4.43 -9.07
CA ARG A 338 4.35 -5.62 -9.63
C ARG A 338 5.86 -5.50 -9.55
N TYR A 339 6.53 -6.62 -9.34
CA TYR A 339 7.96 -6.69 -9.13
C TYR A 339 8.60 -7.62 -10.16
N TYR A 340 9.71 -7.19 -10.75
CA TYR A 340 10.37 -7.88 -11.85
C TYR A 340 11.86 -8.04 -11.57
N ASP A 341 12.44 -9.18 -11.96
CA ASP A 341 13.88 -9.36 -12.00
C ASP A 341 14.54 -8.45 -13.06
N MET A 342 15.85 -8.38 -13.06
CA MET A 342 16.59 -7.54 -14.02
C MET A 342 16.48 -8.05 -15.48
N SER A 343 15.88 -9.24 -15.69
CA SER A 343 15.55 -9.77 -17.02
C SER A 343 14.12 -9.42 -17.46
N GLY A 344 13.32 -8.79 -16.58
CA GLY A 344 11.94 -8.39 -16.83
C GLY A 344 10.90 -9.48 -16.57
N ASN A 345 11.27 -10.58 -15.90
CA ASN A 345 10.31 -11.58 -15.45
C ASN A 345 9.71 -11.16 -14.11
N GLU A 346 8.40 -11.29 -13.97
CA GLU A 346 7.75 -11.06 -12.68
C GLU A 346 8.23 -12.08 -11.65
N ILE A 347 8.74 -11.60 -10.51
CA ILE A 347 9.30 -12.47 -9.47
C ILE A 347 8.19 -13.22 -8.73
N LYS A 348 8.59 -14.36 -8.13
CA LYS A 348 7.80 -15.01 -7.07
C LYS A 348 8.38 -14.64 -5.72
N ILE A 349 7.51 -14.57 -4.69
CA ILE A 349 7.94 -14.40 -3.30
C ILE A 349 7.59 -15.64 -2.48
N ASN A 350 8.21 -15.80 -1.32
CA ASN A 350 7.97 -16.94 -0.44
C ASN A 350 6.66 -16.78 0.36
N THR A 351 6.05 -17.91 0.74
CA THR A 351 4.93 -17.95 1.69
C THR A 351 5.34 -17.32 3.02
N GLY A 352 4.51 -16.43 3.56
CA GLY A 352 4.70 -15.74 4.83
C GLY A 352 4.55 -14.22 4.74
N LYS A 353 4.69 -13.56 5.88
CA LYS A 353 4.54 -12.11 6.04
C LYS A 353 5.53 -11.33 5.19
N THR A 354 5.08 -10.20 4.63
CA THR A 354 5.91 -9.33 3.80
C THR A 354 6.05 -7.95 4.42
N TYR A 355 7.28 -7.44 4.43
CA TYR A 355 7.58 -6.05 4.75
C TYR A 355 7.91 -5.29 3.47
N VAL A 356 7.30 -4.13 3.29
CA VAL A 356 7.52 -3.24 2.14
C VAL A 356 8.03 -1.89 2.63
N ALA A 357 9.25 -1.51 2.25
CA ALA A 357 9.79 -0.19 2.54
C ALA A 357 9.71 0.72 1.31
N LEU A 358 9.03 1.86 1.42
CA LEU A 358 9.17 2.94 0.45
C LEU A 358 10.32 3.85 0.89
N VAL A 359 11.53 3.56 0.39
CA VAL A 359 12.74 4.31 0.70
C VAL A 359 12.78 5.57 -0.16
N PRO A 360 12.92 6.78 0.45
CA PRO A 360 13.06 8.01 -0.33
C PRO A 360 14.23 7.92 -1.32
N SER A 361 14.01 8.27 -2.57
CA SER A 361 15.03 8.15 -3.62
C SER A 361 16.29 8.99 -3.34
N ASP A 362 16.15 10.10 -2.60
CA ASP A 362 17.26 10.95 -2.18
C ASP A 362 18.15 10.34 -1.07
N SER A 363 17.70 9.24 -0.47
CA SER A 363 18.43 8.47 0.54
C SER A 363 18.69 7.01 0.10
N TRP A 364 18.36 6.66 -1.15
CA TRP A 364 18.47 5.27 -1.64
C TRP A 364 19.92 4.73 -1.54
N ASP A 365 20.91 5.57 -1.81
CA ASP A 365 22.34 5.21 -1.73
C ASP A 365 22.83 4.97 -0.27
N GLU A 366 22.02 5.32 0.72
CA GLU A 366 22.29 5.10 2.15
C GLU A 366 21.72 3.77 2.66
N LEU A 367 20.93 3.05 1.84
CA LEU A 367 20.43 1.71 2.16
C LEU A 367 21.62 0.73 2.26
N GLU A 368 21.74 0.04 3.38
CA GLU A 368 22.78 -0.96 3.59
C GLU A 368 22.19 -2.36 3.68
N ILE A 369 22.62 -3.26 2.79
CA ILE A 369 22.30 -4.70 2.80
C ILE A 369 23.62 -5.45 3.04
N LYS A 370 23.68 -6.28 4.08
CA LYS A 370 24.92 -6.97 4.52
C LYS A 370 24.66 -8.43 4.81
#